data_36044cdde35d7fa705ef584f8c5ff15f
#
_entry.id   36044cdde35d7fa705ef584f8c5ff15f
#
_cell.length_a   1.000
_cell.length_b   1.000
_cell.length_c   1.000
_cell.angle_alpha   90.00
_cell.angle_beta   90.00
_cell.angle_gamma   90.00
#
_symmetry.space_group_name_H-M   'P 1'
#
loop_
_entity.id
_entity.type
_entity.pdbx_description
1 polymer ?
#
loop_
_entity_poly.entity_id
_entity_poly.type
_entity_poly.pdbx_seq_one_letter_code
_entity_poly.pdbx_strand_id
1 'polypeptide(L)'
;MSSATADLLGEVGLAMPLRELASKTWDTIVVGAGHNGLACAAYLALAGQRVLVIESRARVGGACTIEEPFAGVKMSPCAYLAGLLHPLVVEELDLARRGYEWIPAVNGLFVPFLDGSSIQLWDDDERCAAEVRALAPGDVAGWRAMGDVIRRLRDKLRPAAAKNAGGAAAYAGDVWIGEAPTREQLEDRLAGDAEARAVLLDWSMAEFVERYLEDERLQVAYLGQGVIGTNASPFDAGTASIRFHHASGRLGGMAGMWGYVRGGMGMVSFYFCDAAREAGATVVSGVAVAEILPGEGVRLEGGERIAARTVVSNADPRQTLGLLGAAAEEGWRSRVERVPMEGCTVKLNVHLRELPNFSFRPGTDEAHHYGQINTPLTKEEWKAGFAAARRGVLPEYLWCELYFQSVHDRSVVPAGEHTMSVFAQYVPYKFARGNWDERREEVSKLAMKSLGRFCSNMDSAVIEAQVLGPPDIEKKVGLTGGHIFQGECLPPYMWANRLTPRTPMEGVYLCGACTHPGGSVIGMNGRNAAMAVLADAKKNSPQWHGRV
;
A
#
# COMPACT_ATOMS: atom_id res chain seq x y z
N MET A 1 -22.05 14.10 0.36
CA MET A 1 -22.11 14.34 -1.10
C MET A 1 -21.65 13.08 -1.80
N SER A 2 -22.21 12.72 -2.96
CA SER A 2 -21.64 11.63 -3.77
C SER A 2 -20.32 12.11 -4.40
N SER A 3 -19.37 11.20 -4.60
CA SER A 3 -18.13 11.51 -5.31
C SER A 3 -18.38 11.47 -6.81
N ALA A 4 -18.22 12.60 -7.50
CA ALA A 4 -18.39 12.66 -8.95
C ALA A 4 -17.39 11.74 -9.70
N THR A 5 -16.21 11.52 -9.13
CA THR A 5 -15.23 10.58 -9.66
C THR A 5 -15.66 9.12 -9.44
N ALA A 6 -16.31 8.80 -8.32
CA ALA A 6 -16.84 7.47 -8.03
C ALA A 6 -18.01 7.08 -8.95
N ASP A 7 -18.89 8.04 -9.28
CA ASP A 7 -20.02 7.83 -10.20
C ASP A 7 -19.54 7.38 -11.59
N LEU A 8 -18.30 7.75 -11.96
CA LEU A 8 -17.62 7.35 -13.20
C LEU A 8 -16.67 6.16 -12.99
N LEU A 9 -16.64 5.53 -11.83
CA LEU A 9 -15.64 4.52 -11.46
C LEU A 9 -14.19 4.96 -11.77
N GLY A 10 -13.92 6.26 -11.66
CA GLY A 10 -12.61 6.83 -11.92
C GLY A 10 -12.31 7.17 -13.39
N GLU A 11 -13.21 6.93 -14.32
CA GLU A 11 -13.02 7.23 -15.76
C GLU A 11 -13.38 8.68 -16.07
N VAL A 12 -12.48 9.60 -15.67
CA VAL A 12 -12.73 11.05 -15.76
C VAL A 12 -12.58 11.61 -17.18
N GLY A 13 -11.91 10.90 -18.09
CA GLY A 13 -11.73 11.29 -19.49
C GLY A 13 -10.96 12.60 -19.66
N LEU A 14 -11.23 13.30 -20.78
CA LEU A 14 -10.64 14.58 -21.10
C LEU A 14 -11.55 15.71 -20.59
N ALA A 15 -10.98 16.62 -19.79
CA ALA A 15 -11.67 17.83 -19.34
C ALA A 15 -11.86 18.86 -20.47
N MET A 16 -10.99 18.80 -21.51
CA MET A 16 -11.02 19.65 -22.71
C MET A 16 -10.17 19.01 -23.82
N PRO A 17 -10.27 19.47 -25.09
CA PRO A 17 -9.44 18.95 -26.19
C PRO A 17 -7.93 19.06 -25.90
N LEU A 18 -7.12 18.07 -26.32
CA LEU A 18 -5.67 18.02 -26.03
C LEU A 18 -4.93 19.28 -26.50
N ARG A 19 -5.30 19.83 -27.71
CA ARG A 19 -4.74 21.09 -28.23
C ARG A 19 -5.01 22.27 -27.29
N GLU A 20 -6.14 22.28 -26.61
CA GLU A 20 -6.47 23.33 -25.65
C GLU A 20 -5.66 23.15 -24.34
N LEU A 21 -5.49 21.93 -23.86
CA LEU A 21 -4.58 21.63 -22.76
C LEU A 21 -3.14 22.08 -23.07
N ALA A 22 -2.67 21.81 -24.30
CA ALA A 22 -1.34 22.17 -24.76
C ALA A 22 -1.15 23.70 -24.97
N SER A 23 -2.22 24.44 -25.23
CA SER A 23 -2.16 25.90 -25.38
C SER A 23 -2.11 26.66 -24.04
N LYS A 24 -2.46 25.99 -22.93
CA LYS A 24 -2.42 26.60 -21.60
C LYS A 24 -1.03 26.47 -20.99
N THR A 25 -0.69 27.42 -20.13
CA THR A 25 0.52 27.35 -19.30
C THR A 25 0.15 26.82 -17.93
N TRP A 26 0.84 25.79 -17.49
CA TRP A 26 0.67 25.17 -16.19
C TRP A 26 1.84 25.51 -15.27
N ASP A 27 1.58 25.65 -13.98
CA ASP A 27 2.64 25.83 -13.00
C ASP A 27 3.28 24.48 -12.69
N THR A 28 2.42 23.44 -12.53
CA THR A 28 2.85 22.06 -12.29
C THR A 28 2.04 21.06 -13.13
N ILE A 29 2.74 20.08 -13.71
CA ILE A 29 2.14 18.87 -14.29
C ILE A 29 2.43 17.70 -13.36
N VAL A 30 1.39 16.94 -12.97
CA VAL A 30 1.53 15.67 -12.24
C VAL A 30 1.34 14.53 -13.23
N VAL A 31 2.35 13.69 -13.38
CA VAL A 31 2.35 12.52 -14.28
C VAL A 31 1.93 11.28 -13.47
N GLY A 32 0.74 10.77 -13.78
CA GLY A 32 0.11 9.64 -13.10
C GLY A 32 -0.87 10.07 -12.00
N ALA A 33 -2.15 9.69 -12.17
CA ALA A 33 -3.24 9.96 -11.24
C ALA A 33 -3.46 8.82 -10.23
N GLY A 34 -2.40 8.20 -9.70
CA GLY A 34 -2.48 7.37 -8.51
C GLY A 34 -2.76 8.22 -7.26
N HIS A 35 -3.13 7.59 -6.14
CA HIS A 35 -3.53 8.30 -4.91
C HIS A 35 -2.53 9.37 -4.45
N ASN A 36 -1.23 9.11 -4.52
CA ASN A 36 -0.21 10.09 -4.12
C ASN A 36 -0.12 11.27 -5.11
N GLY A 37 -0.24 11.02 -6.44
CA GLY A 37 -0.28 12.07 -7.46
C GLY A 37 -1.49 12.97 -7.30
N LEU A 38 -2.66 12.38 -7.03
CA LEU A 38 -3.91 13.13 -6.78
C LEU A 38 -3.84 13.94 -5.48
N ALA A 39 -3.28 13.36 -4.40
CA ALA A 39 -3.05 14.11 -3.16
C ALA A 39 -2.09 15.28 -3.40
N CYS A 40 -0.95 15.05 -4.10
CA CYS A 40 0.00 16.11 -4.45
C CYS A 40 -0.69 17.24 -5.25
N ALA A 41 -1.47 16.87 -6.26
CA ALA A 41 -2.22 17.83 -7.07
C ALA A 41 -3.21 18.66 -6.25
N ALA A 42 -3.91 18.03 -5.29
CA ALA A 42 -4.84 18.73 -4.40
C ALA A 42 -4.11 19.79 -3.56
N TYR A 43 -2.99 19.45 -2.92
CA TYR A 43 -2.20 20.40 -2.13
C TYR A 43 -1.64 21.55 -2.97
N LEU A 44 -1.12 21.26 -4.16
CA LEU A 44 -0.59 22.30 -5.06
C LEU A 44 -1.68 23.24 -5.56
N ALA A 45 -2.86 22.70 -5.89
CA ALA A 45 -4.00 23.51 -6.33
C ALA A 45 -4.57 24.35 -5.18
N LEU A 46 -4.67 23.80 -3.95
CA LEU A 46 -5.05 24.56 -2.74
C LEU A 46 -4.07 25.72 -2.47
N ALA A 47 -2.79 25.57 -2.84
CA ALA A 47 -1.81 26.63 -2.78
C ALA A 47 -1.91 27.65 -3.92
N GLY A 48 -2.89 27.51 -4.82
CA GLY A 48 -3.15 28.46 -5.92
C GLY A 48 -2.35 28.19 -7.19
N GLN A 49 -1.68 27.03 -7.33
CA GLN A 49 -1.01 26.66 -8.58
C GLN A 49 -2.03 26.16 -9.63
N ARG A 50 -1.75 26.46 -10.90
CA ARG A 50 -2.45 25.84 -12.03
C ARG A 50 -1.88 24.45 -12.25
N VAL A 51 -2.61 23.43 -11.81
CA VAL A 51 -2.16 22.03 -11.83
C VAL A 51 -2.88 21.25 -12.90
N LEU A 52 -2.11 20.49 -13.71
CA LEU A 52 -2.62 19.50 -14.65
C LEU A 52 -2.17 18.11 -14.19
N VAL A 53 -3.11 17.19 -14.00
CA VAL A 53 -2.83 15.77 -13.75
C VAL A 53 -3.10 14.99 -15.02
N ILE A 54 -2.14 14.19 -15.47
CA ILE A 54 -2.23 13.38 -16.70
C ILE A 54 -2.09 11.89 -16.32
N GLU A 55 -3.13 11.11 -16.64
CA GLU A 55 -3.17 9.65 -16.40
C GLU A 55 -3.24 8.91 -17.74
N SER A 56 -2.35 7.93 -17.91
CA SER A 56 -2.30 7.11 -19.13
C SER A 56 -3.46 6.13 -19.25
N ARG A 57 -3.92 5.58 -18.13
CA ARG A 57 -5.08 4.69 -18.09
C ARG A 57 -6.37 5.49 -18.26
N ALA A 58 -7.43 4.83 -18.73
CA ALA A 58 -8.76 5.43 -18.76
C ALA A 58 -9.28 5.81 -17.37
N ARG A 59 -8.73 5.18 -16.31
CA ARG A 59 -9.18 5.26 -14.91
C ARG A 59 -8.10 5.79 -13.99
N VAL A 60 -8.45 6.76 -13.14
CA VAL A 60 -7.59 7.28 -12.07
C VAL A 60 -7.51 6.30 -10.88
N GLY A 61 -6.55 6.52 -9.99
CA GLY A 61 -6.36 5.80 -8.73
C GLY A 61 -5.15 4.86 -8.73
N GLY A 62 -4.61 4.49 -9.91
CA GLY A 62 -3.45 3.59 -9.99
C GLY A 62 -3.74 2.25 -9.31
N ALA A 63 -2.86 1.82 -8.39
CA ALA A 63 -3.05 0.60 -7.58
C ALA A 63 -4.16 0.74 -6.51
N CYS A 64 -4.59 1.97 -6.20
CA CYS A 64 -5.68 2.28 -5.27
C CYS A 64 -6.91 2.75 -6.07
N THR A 65 -7.53 1.84 -6.81
CA THR A 65 -8.73 2.09 -7.63
C THR A 65 -9.81 1.05 -7.36
N ILE A 66 -10.99 1.21 -7.94
CA ILE A 66 -12.08 0.24 -7.92
C ILE A 66 -12.35 -0.20 -9.35
N GLU A 67 -12.57 -1.48 -9.53
CA GLU A 67 -13.00 -2.09 -10.78
C GLU A 67 -14.19 -3.01 -10.52
N GLU A 68 -14.85 -3.41 -11.56
CA GLU A 68 -15.92 -4.39 -11.54
C GLU A 68 -15.45 -5.63 -12.33
N PRO A 69 -14.60 -6.49 -11.73
CA PRO A 69 -14.05 -7.65 -12.43
C PRO A 69 -15.09 -8.70 -12.75
N PHE A 70 -16.20 -8.74 -12.02
CA PHE A 70 -17.36 -9.60 -12.21
C PHE A 70 -18.61 -8.75 -12.18
N ALA A 71 -19.67 -9.17 -12.87
CA ALA A 71 -20.90 -8.40 -12.99
C ALA A 71 -21.51 -8.07 -11.61
N GLY A 72 -21.64 -6.77 -11.32
CA GLY A 72 -22.17 -6.26 -10.04
C GLY A 72 -21.23 -6.41 -8.84
N VAL A 73 -19.99 -6.87 -9.04
CA VAL A 73 -19.02 -7.06 -7.94
C VAL A 73 -17.90 -6.04 -8.06
N LYS A 74 -17.87 -5.09 -7.14
CA LYS A 74 -16.84 -4.04 -7.06
C LYS A 74 -15.69 -4.50 -6.18
N MET A 75 -14.48 -4.50 -6.73
CA MET A 75 -13.27 -4.89 -6.02
C MET A 75 -12.10 -3.97 -6.35
N SER A 76 -11.21 -3.81 -5.39
CA SER A 76 -9.93 -3.14 -5.64
C SER A 76 -8.92 -4.14 -6.19
N PRO A 77 -8.36 -3.92 -7.38
CA PRO A 77 -7.49 -4.90 -8.02
C PRO A 77 -6.17 -5.12 -7.25
N CYS A 78 -5.68 -4.11 -6.55
CA CYS A 78 -4.41 -4.18 -5.82
C CYS A 78 -4.60 -3.83 -4.33
N ALA A 79 -4.58 -2.54 -3.96
CA ALA A 79 -4.78 -2.11 -2.58
C ALA A 79 -6.25 -2.31 -2.15
N TYR A 80 -6.49 -3.02 -1.06
CA TYR A 80 -7.82 -3.44 -0.62
C TYR A 80 -8.18 -3.04 0.81
N LEU A 81 -7.22 -2.52 1.60
CA LEU A 81 -7.40 -2.06 2.98
C LEU A 81 -6.72 -0.73 3.23
N ALA A 82 -7.30 0.06 4.13
CA ALA A 82 -6.73 1.28 4.69
C ALA A 82 -6.34 1.06 6.16
N GLY A 83 -5.07 1.30 6.46
CA GLY A 83 -4.55 1.27 7.84
C GLY A 83 -3.51 2.35 8.03
N LEU A 84 -2.82 2.74 6.96
CA LEU A 84 -1.71 3.68 7.01
C LEU A 84 -2.04 5.05 6.41
N LEU A 85 -3.24 5.27 5.86
CA LEU A 85 -3.67 6.59 5.40
C LEU A 85 -3.52 7.59 6.56
N HIS A 86 -2.72 8.62 6.33
CA HIS A 86 -2.35 9.53 7.42
C HIS A 86 -3.53 10.43 7.82
N PRO A 87 -3.89 10.51 9.11
CA PRO A 87 -5.01 11.33 9.56
C PRO A 87 -4.91 12.80 9.13
N LEU A 88 -3.71 13.37 9.14
CA LEU A 88 -3.46 14.74 8.66
C LEU A 88 -3.92 14.95 7.20
N VAL A 89 -3.70 13.97 6.32
CA VAL A 89 -4.15 14.07 4.91
C VAL A 89 -5.67 13.97 4.83
N VAL A 90 -6.29 13.13 5.67
CA VAL A 90 -7.75 13.01 5.77
C VAL A 90 -8.37 14.35 6.21
N GLU A 91 -7.75 15.00 7.19
CA GLU A 91 -8.18 16.29 7.76
C GLU A 91 -7.96 17.45 6.77
N GLU A 92 -6.72 17.62 6.27
CA GLU A 92 -6.36 18.77 5.41
C GLU A 92 -7.08 18.75 4.06
N LEU A 93 -7.40 17.57 3.50
CA LEU A 93 -8.18 17.43 2.26
C LEU A 93 -9.68 17.27 2.51
N ASP A 94 -10.13 17.38 3.76
CA ASP A 94 -11.53 17.31 4.17
C ASP A 94 -12.30 16.12 3.57
N LEU A 95 -11.71 14.92 3.72
CA LEU A 95 -12.23 13.71 3.08
C LEU A 95 -13.58 13.29 3.69
N ALA A 96 -13.80 13.54 4.99
CA ALA A 96 -15.06 13.23 5.67
C ALA A 96 -16.24 13.96 5.02
N ARG A 97 -16.09 15.27 4.70
CA ARG A 97 -17.12 16.05 4.00
C ARG A 97 -17.45 15.49 2.61
N ARG A 98 -16.48 14.83 1.97
CA ARG A 98 -16.62 14.20 0.64
C ARG A 98 -17.30 12.84 0.70
N GLY A 99 -17.52 12.28 1.90
CA GLY A 99 -18.15 10.99 2.11
C GLY A 99 -17.17 9.86 2.45
N TYR A 100 -15.90 10.18 2.74
CA TYR A 100 -14.95 9.19 3.22
C TYR A 100 -15.45 8.59 4.55
N GLU A 101 -15.64 7.29 4.56
CA GLU A 101 -15.99 6.50 5.73
C GLU A 101 -15.03 5.32 5.83
N TRP A 102 -14.25 5.30 6.91
CA TRP A 102 -13.40 4.18 7.25
C TRP A 102 -14.11 3.25 8.22
N ILE A 103 -14.15 1.97 7.89
CA ILE A 103 -14.80 0.91 8.66
C ILE A 103 -13.70 0.01 9.22
N PRO A 104 -13.40 0.04 10.53
CA PRO A 104 -12.36 -0.82 11.11
C PRO A 104 -12.70 -2.30 10.92
N ALA A 105 -11.71 -3.10 10.53
CA ALA A 105 -11.81 -4.55 10.48
C ALA A 105 -11.67 -5.09 11.91
N VAL A 106 -12.79 -5.02 12.63
CA VAL A 106 -12.88 -5.50 14.02
C VAL A 106 -12.63 -7.02 14.10
N ASN A 107 -12.38 -7.53 15.30
CA ASN A 107 -12.06 -8.92 15.61
C ASN A 107 -10.63 -9.36 15.24
N GLY A 108 -9.75 -8.40 14.91
CA GLY A 108 -8.31 -8.61 14.84
C GLY A 108 -7.86 -9.68 13.84
N LEU A 109 -7.01 -10.62 14.28
CA LEU A 109 -6.40 -11.63 13.42
C LEU A 109 -6.84 -13.04 13.83
N PHE A 110 -7.37 -13.82 12.88
CA PHE A 110 -7.62 -15.24 13.02
C PHE A 110 -6.56 -16.08 12.30
N VAL A 111 -6.02 -17.10 12.96
CA VAL A 111 -5.06 -18.04 12.39
C VAL A 111 -5.47 -19.48 12.72
N PRO A 112 -5.89 -20.28 11.73
CA PRO A 112 -6.10 -21.71 11.87
C PRO A 112 -4.76 -22.45 11.78
N PHE A 113 -4.55 -23.53 12.54
CA PHE A 113 -3.34 -24.36 12.48
C PHE A 113 -3.65 -25.77 11.98
N LEU A 114 -2.66 -26.45 11.42
CA LEU A 114 -2.83 -27.78 10.82
C LEU A 114 -3.06 -28.88 11.85
N ASP A 115 -2.75 -28.65 13.11
CA ASP A 115 -3.00 -29.57 14.21
C ASP A 115 -4.47 -29.56 14.71
N GLY A 116 -5.32 -28.76 14.08
CA GLY A 116 -6.72 -28.62 14.44
C GLY A 116 -7.01 -27.55 15.48
N SER A 117 -5.99 -26.85 15.96
CA SER A 117 -6.13 -25.68 16.83
C SER A 117 -6.29 -24.38 16.01
N SER A 118 -6.67 -23.30 16.67
CA SER A 118 -6.73 -21.97 16.07
C SER A 118 -6.55 -20.90 17.14
N ILE A 119 -6.20 -19.68 16.73
CA ILE A 119 -6.16 -18.52 17.61
C ILE A 119 -6.92 -17.35 16.99
N GLN A 120 -7.66 -16.60 17.82
CA GLN A 120 -8.26 -15.32 17.47
C GLN A 120 -7.61 -14.22 18.31
N LEU A 121 -6.82 -13.38 17.68
CA LEU A 121 -6.24 -12.20 18.33
C LEU A 121 -7.20 -11.03 18.11
N TRP A 122 -7.92 -10.68 19.17
CA TRP A 122 -8.96 -9.66 19.18
C TRP A 122 -8.38 -8.24 19.23
N ASP A 123 -9.24 -7.24 19.21
CA ASP A 123 -8.87 -5.84 19.44
C ASP A 123 -8.73 -5.50 20.93
N ASP A 124 -9.02 -6.48 21.80
CA ASP A 124 -8.96 -6.39 23.24
C ASP A 124 -7.80 -7.25 23.79
N ASP A 125 -6.87 -6.61 24.51
CA ASP A 125 -5.65 -7.25 25.03
C ASP A 125 -5.93 -8.41 26.00
N GLU A 126 -6.99 -8.32 26.83
CA GLU A 126 -7.30 -9.39 27.78
C GLU A 126 -7.94 -10.60 27.10
N ARG A 127 -8.78 -10.36 26.08
CA ARG A 127 -9.31 -11.43 25.23
C ARG A 127 -8.19 -12.12 24.45
N CYS A 128 -7.24 -11.35 23.89
CA CYS A 128 -6.04 -11.90 23.26
C CYS A 128 -5.22 -12.75 24.22
N ALA A 129 -4.95 -12.25 25.43
CA ALA A 129 -4.21 -12.97 26.44
C ALA A 129 -4.91 -14.28 26.87
N ALA A 130 -6.25 -14.32 26.86
CA ALA A 130 -7.02 -15.53 27.11
C ALA A 130 -6.85 -16.56 25.99
N GLU A 131 -6.91 -16.15 24.72
CA GLU A 131 -6.65 -17.01 23.54
C GLU A 131 -5.21 -17.55 23.55
N VAL A 132 -4.21 -16.68 23.80
CA VAL A 132 -2.80 -17.08 23.90
C VAL A 132 -2.62 -18.07 25.05
N ARG A 133 -3.23 -17.82 26.22
CA ARG A 133 -3.16 -18.74 27.39
C ARG A 133 -3.78 -20.09 27.09
N ALA A 134 -4.86 -20.13 26.33
CA ALA A 134 -5.51 -21.38 25.94
C ALA A 134 -4.65 -22.21 24.96
N LEU A 135 -3.95 -21.53 24.02
CA LEU A 135 -3.11 -22.18 23.01
C LEU A 135 -1.72 -22.51 23.54
N ALA A 136 -1.05 -21.56 24.23
CA ALA A 136 0.33 -21.60 24.66
C ALA A 136 0.48 -20.84 26.00
N PRO A 137 0.17 -21.47 27.17
CA PRO A 137 0.13 -20.79 28.47
C PRO A 137 1.43 -20.07 28.85
N GLY A 138 2.58 -20.63 28.43
CA GLY A 138 3.92 -20.08 28.70
C GLY A 138 4.21 -18.77 27.98
N ASP A 139 3.53 -18.52 26.88
CA ASP A 139 3.83 -17.40 25.95
C ASP A 139 3.08 -16.09 26.24
N VAL A 140 2.16 -16.07 27.20
CA VAL A 140 1.35 -14.85 27.48
C VAL A 140 2.23 -13.64 27.80
N ALA A 141 3.26 -13.81 28.63
CA ALA A 141 4.18 -12.73 28.98
C ALA A 141 5.02 -12.28 27.79
N GLY A 142 5.55 -13.23 27.02
CA GLY A 142 6.33 -12.97 25.81
C GLY A 142 5.50 -12.28 24.73
N TRP A 143 4.28 -12.74 24.49
CA TRP A 143 3.35 -12.12 23.54
C TRP A 143 3.08 -10.65 23.88
N ARG A 144 2.83 -10.34 25.15
CA ARG A 144 2.67 -8.94 25.60
C ARG A 144 3.94 -8.13 25.40
N ALA A 145 5.10 -8.67 25.78
CA ALA A 145 6.39 -8.00 25.61
C ALA A 145 6.70 -7.70 24.13
N MET A 146 6.42 -8.64 23.23
CA MET A 146 6.55 -8.44 21.77
C MET A 146 5.66 -7.29 21.28
N GLY A 147 4.40 -7.23 21.72
CA GLY A 147 3.48 -6.14 21.41
C GLY A 147 3.96 -4.79 21.94
N ASP A 148 4.57 -4.79 23.14
CA ASP A 148 5.13 -3.58 23.76
C ASP A 148 6.29 -2.97 22.99
N VAL A 149 7.16 -3.79 22.38
CA VAL A 149 8.24 -3.29 21.51
C VAL A 149 7.67 -2.51 20.33
N ILE A 150 6.67 -3.06 19.65
CA ILE A 150 6.03 -2.38 18.50
C ILE A 150 5.33 -1.09 18.96
N ARG A 151 4.67 -1.09 20.12
CA ARG A 151 4.02 0.10 20.67
C ARG A 151 5.04 1.20 21.00
N ARG A 152 6.13 0.87 21.73
CA ARG A 152 7.20 1.83 22.04
C ARG A 152 7.84 2.41 20.78
N LEU A 153 8.13 1.55 19.79
CA LEU A 153 8.69 1.98 18.50
C LEU A 153 7.74 2.95 17.79
N ARG A 154 6.45 2.61 17.71
CA ARG A 154 5.44 3.49 17.11
C ARG A 154 5.33 4.82 17.86
N ASP A 155 5.30 4.82 19.18
CA ASP A 155 5.12 6.05 19.97
C ASP A 155 6.33 6.99 19.86
N LYS A 156 7.55 6.43 19.69
CA LYS A 156 8.78 7.21 19.45
C LYS A 156 8.86 7.81 18.05
N LEU A 157 8.41 7.09 17.03
CA LEU A 157 8.55 7.50 15.63
C LEU A 157 7.28 8.15 15.08
N ARG A 158 6.12 7.73 15.55
CA ARG A 158 4.80 8.17 15.13
C ARG A 158 3.91 8.49 16.33
N PRO A 159 4.18 9.56 17.07
CA PRO A 159 3.41 9.94 18.24
C PRO A 159 1.93 10.19 17.86
N ALA A 160 1.03 9.99 18.83
CA ALA A 160 -0.37 10.34 18.66
C ALA A 160 -0.52 11.85 18.48
N ALA A 161 -1.55 12.25 17.73
CA ALA A 161 -1.85 13.67 17.53
C ALA A 161 -2.06 14.40 18.89
N ALA A 162 -1.46 15.56 19.02
CA ALA A 162 -1.62 16.40 20.21
C ALA A 162 -3.04 16.99 20.27
N LYS A 163 -3.74 16.79 21.38
CA LYS A 163 -5.15 17.21 21.55
C LYS A 163 -5.39 18.72 21.46
N ASN A 164 -4.36 19.51 21.72
CA ASN A 164 -4.46 20.98 21.79
C ASN A 164 -3.82 21.70 20.59
N ALA A 165 -3.53 20.98 19.51
CA ALA A 165 -2.98 21.53 18.28
C ALA A 165 -3.80 21.05 17.07
N GLY A 166 -3.78 21.79 15.98
CA GLY A 166 -4.44 21.43 14.73
C GLY A 166 -3.46 21.37 13.56
N GLY A 167 -3.88 20.74 12.47
CA GLY A 167 -3.06 20.58 11.28
C GLY A 167 -1.73 19.87 11.57
N ALA A 168 -0.68 20.18 10.81
CA ALA A 168 0.63 19.53 10.95
C ALA A 168 1.25 19.68 12.35
N ALA A 169 0.92 20.73 13.10
CA ALA A 169 1.41 20.93 14.46
C ALA A 169 0.91 19.88 15.46
N ALA A 170 -0.27 19.30 15.22
CA ALA A 170 -0.79 18.21 16.03
C ALA A 170 0.06 16.93 15.93
N TYR A 171 0.78 16.77 14.84
CA TYR A 171 1.61 15.59 14.53
C TYR A 171 3.11 15.88 14.66
N ALA A 172 3.47 16.83 15.53
CA ALA A 172 4.88 17.17 15.76
C ALA A 172 5.69 15.94 16.19
N GLY A 173 6.80 15.69 15.50
CA GLY A 173 7.67 14.54 15.76
C GLY A 173 7.30 13.26 14.98
N ASP A 174 6.18 13.24 14.22
CA ASP A 174 5.89 12.14 13.30
C ASP A 174 6.89 12.11 12.15
N VAL A 175 7.68 11.02 12.07
CA VAL A 175 8.77 10.88 11.09
C VAL A 175 8.27 10.72 9.65
N TRP A 176 6.98 10.54 9.43
CA TRP A 176 6.42 10.44 8.07
C TRP A 176 6.16 11.81 7.43
N ILE A 177 6.17 12.87 8.22
CA ILE A 177 5.93 14.24 7.75
C ILE A 177 7.26 14.89 7.37
N GLY A 178 7.38 15.31 6.11
CA GLY A 178 8.55 16.04 5.61
C GLY A 178 9.66 15.12 5.11
N GLU A 179 10.90 15.43 5.46
CA GLU A 179 12.07 14.69 4.99
C GLU A 179 12.28 13.41 5.79
N ALA A 180 12.80 12.38 5.12
CA ALA A 180 13.14 11.12 5.77
C ALA A 180 14.24 11.32 6.80
N PRO A 181 14.11 10.77 8.03
CA PRO A 181 15.17 10.85 9.03
C PRO A 181 16.41 10.07 8.58
N THR A 182 17.58 10.59 8.90
CA THR A 182 18.84 9.87 8.73
C THR A 182 18.94 8.70 9.71
N ARG A 183 19.89 7.78 9.46
CA ARG A 183 20.15 6.68 10.39
C ARG A 183 20.52 7.21 11.78
N GLU A 184 21.36 8.23 11.87
CA GLU A 184 21.75 8.87 13.13
C GLU A 184 20.53 9.43 13.87
N GLN A 185 19.64 10.16 13.18
CA GLN A 185 18.41 10.69 13.78
C GLN A 185 17.47 9.59 14.27
N LEU A 186 17.42 8.44 13.58
CA LEU A 186 16.63 7.28 14.04
C LEU A 186 17.27 6.66 15.29
N GLU A 187 18.60 6.48 15.30
CA GLU A 187 19.34 5.93 16.43
C GLU A 187 19.20 6.83 17.67
N ASP A 188 19.28 8.15 17.50
CA ASP A 188 19.05 9.12 18.58
C ASP A 188 17.63 9.01 19.17
N ARG A 189 16.59 8.90 18.31
CA ARG A 189 15.20 8.73 18.75
C ARG A 189 14.98 7.41 19.50
N LEU A 190 15.75 6.39 19.17
CA LEU A 190 15.68 5.05 19.75
C LEU A 190 16.73 4.84 20.85
N ALA A 191 17.48 5.89 21.24
CA ALA A 191 18.49 5.78 22.28
C ALA A 191 17.92 5.15 23.56
N GLY A 192 18.63 4.16 24.10
CA GLY A 192 18.22 3.40 25.27
C GLY A 192 17.15 2.33 25.04
N ASP A 193 16.72 2.09 23.79
CA ASP A 193 15.75 1.03 23.43
C ASP A 193 16.34 0.12 22.33
N ALA A 194 17.25 -0.77 22.75
CA ALA A 194 17.98 -1.65 21.83
C ALA A 194 17.04 -2.61 21.06
N GLU A 195 15.95 -3.05 21.67
CA GLU A 195 14.96 -3.94 21.02
C GLU A 195 14.20 -3.21 19.91
N ALA A 196 13.69 -1.99 20.20
CA ALA A 196 13.01 -1.19 19.20
C ALA A 196 13.94 -0.86 18.01
N ARG A 197 15.21 -0.55 18.30
CA ARG A 197 16.23 -0.33 17.27
C ARG A 197 16.45 -1.58 16.42
N ALA A 198 16.60 -2.74 17.06
CA ALA A 198 16.85 -4.01 16.37
C ALA A 198 15.66 -4.44 15.50
N VAL A 199 14.41 -4.26 15.96
CA VAL A 199 13.21 -4.47 15.15
C VAL A 199 13.18 -3.54 13.92
N LEU A 200 13.58 -2.29 14.09
CA LEU A 200 13.52 -1.31 12.99
C LEU A 200 14.60 -1.53 11.93
N LEU A 201 15.79 -2.00 12.31
CA LEU A 201 16.99 -1.92 11.47
C LEU A 201 17.66 -3.28 11.19
N ASP A 202 17.55 -4.24 12.10
CA ASP A 202 18.46 -5.37 12.10
C ASP A 202 17.76 -6.74 12.04
N TRP A 203 16.76 -7.00 12.91
CA TRP A 203 16.19 -8.33 13.08
C TRP A 203 15.34 -8.80 11.90
N SER A 204 15.45 -10.10 11.61
CA SER A 204 14.44 -10.79 10.82
C SER A 204 13.13 -10.92 11.60
N MET A 205 12.03 -11.18 10.88
CA MET A 205 10.75 -11.44 11.56
C MET A 205 10.81 -12.71 12.41
N ALA A 206 11.54 -13.73 11.92
CA ALA A 206 11.75 -14.97 12.66
C ALA A 206 12.51 -14.73 13.98
N GLU A 207 13.64 -14.01 13.95
CA GLU A 207 14.37 -13.63 15.16
C GLU A 207 13.49 -12.84 16.13
N PHE A 208 12.66 -11.93 15.63
CA PHE A 208 11.77 -11.13 16.47
C PHE A 208 10.75 -12.01 17.20
N VAL A 209 10.06 -12.92 16.51
CA VAL A 209 9.05 -13.77 17.15
C VAL A 209 9.66 -14.82 18.07
N GLU A 210 10.78 -15.44 17.67
CA GLU A 210 11.48 -16.48 18.46
C GLU A 210 12.08 -15.96 19.77
N ARG A 211 12.36 -14.64 19.83
CA ARG A 211 12.86 -14.02 21.06
C ARG A 211 11.81 -13.92 22.16
N TYR A 212 10.54 -13.89 21.81
CA TYR A 212 9.43 -13.66 22.73
C TYR A 212 8.47 -14.84 22.88
N LEU A 213 8.43 -15.74 21.91
CA LEU A 213 7.46 -16.83 21.82
C LEU A 213 8.18 -18.17 21.73
N GLU A 214 7.73 -19.14 22.52
CA GLU A 214 8.26 -20.51 22.53
C GLU A 214 7.43 -21.46 21.65
N ASP A 215 6.09 -21.28 21.63
CA ASP A 215 5.18 -22.11 20.83
C ASP A 215 5.30 -21.77 19.34
N GLU A 216 5.67 -22.77 18.54
CA GLU A 216 5.87 -22.59 17.09
C GLU A 216 4.62 -22.10 16.36
N ARG A 217 3.41 -22.48 16.82
CA ARG A 217 2.15 -22.01 16.23
C ARG A 217 2.02 -20.49 16.34
N LEU A 218 2.35 -19.93 17.52
CA LEU A 218 2.37 -18.47 17.70
C LEU A 218 3.46 -17.82 16.85
N GLN A 219 4.63 -18.42 16.74
CA GLN A 219 5.71 -17.88 15.89
C GLN A 219 5.26 -17.80 14.43
N VAL A 220 4.76 -18.90 13.85
CA VAL A 220 4.35 -18.94 12.44
C VAL A 220 3.12 -18.06 12.14
N ALA A 221 2.26 -17.80 13.13
CA ALA A 221 1.12 -16.89 12.99
C ALA A 221 1.55 -15.47 12.60
N TYR A 222 2.75 -15.05 12.98
CA TYR A 222 3.26 -13.70 12.73
C TYR A 222 4.25 -13.60 11.56
N LEU A 223 4.86 -14.69 11.07
CA LEU A 223 5.93 -14.64 10.06
C LEU A 223 5.50 -13.88 8.80
N GLY A 224 4.28 -14.09 8.32
CA GLY A 224 3.76 -13.40 7.13
C GLY A 224 3.73 -11.89 7.25
N GLN A 225 3.61 -11.35 8.45
CA GLN A 225 3.56 -9.91 8.67
C GLN A 225 4.93 -9.21 8.48
N GLY A 226 6.01 -9.99 8.39
CA GLY A 226 7.35 -9.51 8.06
C GLY A 226 7.66 -9.46 6.57
N VAL A 227 6.75 -9.94 5.70
CA VAL A 227 7.07 -10.05 4.26
C VAL A 227 6.10 -9.31 3.34
N ILE A 228 5.08 -8.64 3.87
CA ILE A 228 4.12 -7.88 3.07
C ILE A 228 4.84 -6.71 2.37
N GLY A 229 4.95 -6.80 1.04
CA GLY A 229 5.56 -5.74 0.21
C GLY A 229 7.07 -5.83 0.02
N THR A 230 7.74 -6.87 0.51
CA THR A 230 9.15 -7.18 0.23
C THR A 230 9.31 -8.51 -0.50
N ASN A 231 10.35 -8.64 -1.30
CA ASN A 231 10.75 -9.90 -1.92
C ASN A 231 11.86 -10.57 -1.09
N ALA A 232 11.60 -10.75 0.21
CA ALA A 232 12.51 -11.38 1.17
C ALA A 232 11.79 -12.49 1.94
N SER A 233 12.57 -13.40 2.53
CA SER A 233 12.09 -14.42 3.45
C SER A 233 11.86 -13.82 4.84
N PRO A 234 10.89 -14.30 5.65
CA PRO A 234 10.76 -13.84 7.03
C PRO A 234 11.98 -14.17 7.92
N PHE A 235 12.94 -14.94 7.39
CA PHE A 235 14.23 -15.23 8.01
C PHE A 235 15.36 -14.28 7.57
N ASP A 236 15.11 -13.39 6.62
CA ASP A 236 16.10 -12.41 6.15
C ASP A 236 16.14 -11.19 7.08
N ALA A 237 17.34 -10.67 7.31
CA ALA A 237 17.57 -9.52 8.18
C ALA A 237 16.74 -8.30 7.77
N GLY A 238 16.23 -7.56 8.74
CA GLY A 238 15.44 -6.36 8.56
C GLY A 238 13.96 -6.59 8.30
N THR A 239 13.48 -7.83 8.15
CA THR A 239 12.06 -8.10 7.85
C THR A 239 11.13 -7.80 9.04
N ALA A 240 11.62 -7.71 10.28
CA ALA A 240 10.83 -7.22 11.41
C ALA A 240 10.36 -5.75 11.23
N SER A 241 11.11 -4.93 10.47
CA SER A 241 10.73 -3.56 10.16
C SER A 241 9.43 -3.46 9.35
N ILE A 242 9.12 -4.48 8.54
CA ILE A 242 7.88 -4.56 7.76
C ILE A 242 6.67 -4.69 8.71
N ARG A 243 6.79 -5.52 9.76
CA ARG A 243 5.76 -5.63 10.82
C ARG A 243 5.53 -4.28 11.47
N PHE A 244 6.60 -3.55 11.83
CA PHE A 244 6.48 -2.22 12.39
C PHE A 244 5.79 -1.26 11.41
N HIS A 245 6.21 -1.22 10.14
CA HIS A 245 5.61 -0.35 9.13
C HIS A 245 4.08 -0.51 9.09
N HIS A 246 3.58 -1.75 8.99
CA HIS A 246 2.16 -2.05 8.93
C HIS A 246 1.42 -1.84 10.27
N ALA A 247 2.11 -1.91 11.41
CA ALA A 247 1.54 -1.65 12.73
C ALA A 247 1.62 -0.17 13.15
N SER A 248 2.22 0.71 12.34
CA SER A 248 2.47 2.10 12.70
C SER A 248 1.32 3.06 12.37
N GLY A 249 0.24 2.59 11.75
CA GLY A 249 -0.95 3.37 11.42
C GLY A 249 -1.66 3.95 12.64
N ARG A 250 -2.36 5.07 12.44
CA ARG A 250 -3.19 5.73 13.44
C ARG A 250 -4.53 6.23 12.87
N LEU A 251 -5.01 5.56 11.84
CA LEU A 251 -6.26 5.94 11.17
C LEU A 251 -7.45 5.80 12.14
N GLY A 252 -8.37 6.74 12.09
CA GLY A 252 -9.52 6.79 13.01
C GLY A 252 -9.15 6.90 14.50
N GLY A 253 -7.91 7.31 14.82
CA GLY A 253 -7.41 7.35 16.19
C GLY A 253 -7.03 5.99 16.77
N MET A 254 -7.14 4.92 16.00
CA MET A 254 -6.87 3.53 16.40
C MET A 254 -5.47 3.12 15.94
N ALA A 255 -4.59 2.82 16.90
CA ALA A 255 -3.20 2.51 16.61
C ALA A 255 -3.03 1.09 16.05
N GLY A 256 -2.45 0.97 14.85
CA GLY A 256 -2.18 -0.30 14.19
C GLY A 256 -3.41 -1.02 13.62
N MET A 257 -4.57 -0.39 13.67
CA MET A 257 -5.82 -0.94 13.13
C MET A 257 -5.88 -0.77 11.62
N TRP A 258 -6.34 -1.82 10.94
CA TRP A 258 -6.70 -1.83 9.53
C TRP A 258 -8.20 -1.87 9.34
N GLY A 259 -8.67 -1.48 8.17
CA GLY A 259 -10.09 -1.46 7.89
C GLY A 259 -10.41 -1.24 6.43
N TYR A 260 -11.68 -1.19 6.15
CA TYR A 260 -12.23 -0.99 4.82
C TYR A 260 -12.60 0.47 4.59
N VAL A 261 -12.71 0.87 3.34
CA VAL A 261 -13.32 2.13 2.95
C VAL A 261 -14.66 1.80 2.31
N ARG A 262 -15.73 2.47 2.75
CA ARG A 262 -17.07 2.25 2.17
C ARG A 262 -17.04 2.47 0.66
N GLY A 263 -17.58 1.53 -0.11
CA GLY A 263 -17.54 1.51 -1.56
C GLY A 263 -16.28 0.88 -2.16
N GLY A 264 -15.25 0.60 -1.36
CA GLY A 264 -13.98 0.01 -1.78
C GLY A 264 -12.79 0.93 -1.56
N MET A 265 -11.58 0.36 -1.52
CA MET A 265 -10.35 1.10 -1.21
C MET A 265 -10.06 2.23 -2.19
N GLY A 266 -10.42 2.08 -3.45
CA GLY A 266 -10.20 3.11 -4.47
C GLY A 266 -10.98 4.41 -4.24
N MET A 267 -11.98 4.41 -3.36
CA MET A 267 -12.67 5.63 -2.94
C MET A 267 -11.71 6.67 -2.36
N VAL A 268 -10.61 6.26 -1.71
CA VAL A 268 -9.56 7.17 -1.25
C VAL A 268 -9.02 8.01 -2.41
N SER A 269 -8.68 7.35 -3.52
CA SER A 269 -8.18 8.05 -4.72
C SER A 269 -9.24 8.93 -5.36
N PHE A 270 -10.49 8.47 -5.38
CA PHE A 270 -11.59 9.24 -5.96
C PHE A 270 -11.87 10.50 -5.15
N TYR A 271 -11.84 10.43 -3.82
CA TYR A 271 -11.95 11.62 -2.96
C TYR A 271 -10.74 12.56 -3.11
N PHE A 272 -9.53 12.06 -3.31
CA PHE A 272 -8.38 12.89 -3.63
C PHE A 272 -8.54 13.57 -5.01
N CYS A 273 -9.10 12.87 -5.99
CA CYS A 273 -9.39 13.45 -7.30
C CYS A 273 -10.42 14.58 -7.18
N ASP A 274 -11.51 14.35 -6.45
CA ASP A 274 -12.54 15.37 -6.21
C ASP A 274 -11.96 16.58 -5.45
N ALA A 275 -11.09 16.34 -4.43
CA ALA A 275 -10.39 17.40 -3.71
C ALA A 275 -9.49 18.23 -4.64
N ALA A 276 -8.72 17.57 -5.51
CA ALA A 276 -7.86 18.26 -6.48
C ALA A 276 -8.68 19.10 -7.47
N ARG A 277 -9.77 18.54 -8.01
CA ARG A 277 -10.66 19.25 -8.95
C ARG A 277 -11.38 20.43 -8.33
N GLU A 278 -11.90 20.28 -7.10
CA GLU A 278 -12.54 21.38 -6.35
C GLU A 278 -11.54 22.51 -6.02
N ALA A 279 -10.27 22.16 -5.76
CA ALA A 279 -9.19 23.13 -5.57
C ALA A 279 -8.74 23.82 -6.87
N GLY A 280 -9.27 23.41 -8.04
CA GLY A 280 -8.98 24.01 -9.34
C GLY A 280 -7.98 23.23 -10.22
N ALA A 281 -7.53 22.04 -9.81
CA ALA A 281 -6.71 21.18 -10.66
C ALA A 281 -7.52 20.64 -11.85
N THR A 282 -6.90 20.57 -13.02
CA THR A 282 -7.43 19.83 -14.17
C THR A 282 -6.91 18.41 -14.14
N VAL A 283 -7.80 17.41 -14.12
CA VAL A 283 -7.46 16.00 -14.14
C VAL A 283 -7.95 15.37 -15.43
N VAL A 284 -7.07 14.69 -16.16
CA VAL A 284 -7.40 13.98 -17.39
C VAL A 284 -6.92 12.52 -17.33
N SER A 285 -7.68 11.61 -17.94
CA SER A 285 -7.35 10.19 -18.05
C SER A 285 -7.43 9.71 -19.50
N GLY A 286 -6.75 8.61 -19.83
CA GLY A 286 -6.63 8.09 -21.19
C GLY A 286 -5.60 8.86 -22.04
N VAL A 287 -4.65 9.55 -21.40
CA VAL A 287 -3.60 10.33 -22.08
C VAL A 287 -2.23 9.92 -21.54
N ALA A 288 -1.37 9.41 -22.39
CA ALA A 288 -0.04 8.97 -21.99
C ALA A 288 1.02 10.05 -22.23
N VAL A 289 1.84 10.29 -21.19
CA VAL A 289 3.09 11.06 -21.31
C VAL A 289 4.16 10.17 -21.89
N ALA A 290 4.81 10.59 -22.96
CA ALA A 290 5.93 9.90 -23.60
C ALA A 290 7.29 10.37 -23.05
N GLU A 291 7.39 11.64 -22.62
CA GLU A 291 8.66 12.22 -22.19
C GLU A 291 8.43 13.33 -21.15
N ILE A 292 9.29 13.34 -20.14
CA ILE A 292 9.44 14.46 -19.20
C ILE A 292 10.58 15.34 -19.69
N LEU A 293 10.31 16.63 -19.88
CA LEU A 293 11.26 17.64 -20.32
C LEU A 293 11.59 18.54 -19.13
N PRO A 294 12.75 18.33 -18.45
CA PRO A 294 13.11 19.08 -17.24
C PRO A 294 13.06 20.59 -17.45
N GLY A 295 12.35 21.32 -16.58
CA GLY A 295 12.17 22.76 -16.66
C GLY A 295 11.23 23.26 -17.77
N GLU A 296 10.76 22.38 -18.68
CA GLU A 296 9.93 22.73 -19.84
C GLU A 296 8.52 22.14 -19.79
N GLY A 297 8.33 20.97 -19.16
CA GLY A 297 7.04 20.27 -19.07
C GLY A 297 7.07 18.83 -19.54
N VAL A 298 6.12 18.45 -20.40
CA VAL A 298 6.01 17.06 -20.91
C VAL A 298 5.69 17.01 -22.40
N ARG A 299 6.02 15.89 -23.04
CA ARG A 299 5.53 15.52 -24.38
C ARG A 299 4.63 14.30 -24.27
N LEU A 300 3.45 14.37 -24.89
CA LEU A 300 2.50 13.28 -24.96
C LEU A 300 2.89 12.26 -26.05
N GLU A 301 2.35 11.05 -25.99
CA GLU A 301 2.51 10.04 -27.06
C GLU A 301 1.98 10.54 -28.41
N GLY A 302 0.94 11.37 -28.42
CA GLY A 302 0.41 12.03 -29.63
C GLY A 302 1.34 13.09 -30.23
N GLY A 303 2.44 13.45 -29.55
CA GLY A 303 3.43 14.45 -30.00
C GLY A 303 3.20 15.85 -29.45
N GLU A 304 2.06 16.13 -28.83
CA GLU A 304 1.77 17.44 -28.23
C GLU A 304 2.73 17.71 -27.06
N ARG A 305 3.22 18.96 -26.98
CA ARG A 305 3.99 19.45 -25.84
C ARG A 305 3.09 20.28 -24.93
N ILE A 306 3.16 20.02 -23.63
CA ILE A 306 2.45 20.79 -22.61
C ILE A 306 3.50 21.43 -21.70
N ALA A 307 3.50 22.77 -21.67
CA ALA A 307 4.50 23.53 -20.93
C ALA A 307 4.17 23.64 -19.44
N ALA A 308 5.17 23.38 -18.61
CA ALA A 308 5.16 23.65 -17.18
C ALA A 308 6.60 23.77 -16.65
N ARG A 309 6.80 24.61 -15.63
CA ARG A 309 8.11 24.71 -14.96
C ARG A 309 8.40 23.52 -14.07
N THR A 310 7.34 22.91 -13.54
CA THR A 310 7.44 21.79 -12.59
C THR A 310 6.72 20.56 -13.12
N VAL A 311 7.36 19.41 -13.05
CA VAL A 311 6.78 18.09 -13.30
C VAL A 311 6.94 17.24 -12.06
N VAL A 312 5.84 16.72 -11.53
CA VAL A 312 5.84 15.79 -10.40
C VAL A 312 5.46 14.40 -10.93
N SER A 313 6.38 13.46 -10.91
CA SER A 313 6.09 12.09 -11.34
C SER A 313 5.55 11.25 -10.18
N ASN A 314 4.37 10.68 -10.39
CA ASN A 314 3.77 9.64 -9.55
C ASN A 314 4.00 8.23 -10.12
N ALA A 315 4.54 8.12 -11.32
CA ALA A 315 5.03 6.86 -11.86
C ALA A 315 6.16 6.31 -10.98
N ASP A 316 6.36 5.00 -11.00
CA ASP A 316 7.48 4.44 -10.26
C ASP A 316 8.84 4.94 -10.79
N PRO A 317 9.93 4.78 -10.03
CA PRO A 317 11.20 5.39 -10.40
C PRO A 317 11.80 4.85 -11.71
N ARG A 318 11.53 3.59 -12.07
CA ARG A 318 11.98 3.00 -13.35
C ARG A 318 11.20 3.56 -14.53
N GLN A 319 9.88 3.70 -14.37
CA GLN A 319 9.02 4.34 -15.37
C GLN A 319 9.42 5.83 -15.53
N THR A 320 9.63 6.53 -14.41
CA THR A 320 10.10 7.92 -14.46
C THR A 320 11.45 8.05 -15.15
N LEU A 321 12.37 7.12 -14.90
CA LEU A 321 13.67 7.07 -15.58
C LEU A 321 13.49 6.87 -17.10
N GLY A 322 12.57 6.01 -17.51
CA GLY A 322 12.21 5.84 -18.91
C GLY A 322 11.68 7.12 -19.56
N LEU A 323 10.77 7.82 -18.87
CA LEU A 323 10.20 9.10 -19.34
C LEU A 323 11.23 10.24 -19.42
N LEU A 324 12.25 10.23 -18.58
CA LEU A 324 13.37 11.20 -18.62
C LEU A 324 14.38 10.88 -19.73
N GLY A 325 14.52 9.61 -20.09
CA GLY A 325 15.45 9.20 -21.12
C GLY A 325 16.87 9.73 -20.89
N ALA A 326 17.43 10.43 -21.87
CA ALA A 326 18.77 11.01 -21.82
C ALA A 326 18.89 12.21 -20.85
N ALA A 327 17.77 12.82 -20.43
CA ALA A 327 17.78 13.93 -19.47
C ALA A 327 18.01 13.49 -18.02
N ALA A 328 17.96 12.18 -17.74
CA ALA A 328 18.24 11.65 -16.41
C ALA A 328 19.74 11.75 -16.09
N GLU A 329 20.06 12.40 -14.97
CA GLU A 329 21.44 12.50 -14.46
C GLU A 329 21.98 11.13 -14.08
N GLU A 330 23.24 10.83 -14.44
CA GLU A 330 23.83 9.49 -14.37
C GLU A 330 23.89 8.92 -12.93
N GLY A 331 24.22 9.76 -11.95
CA GLY A 331 24.26 9.33 -10.54
C GLY A 331 22.86 8.96 -10.03
N TRP A 332 21.83 9.69 -10.44
CA TRP A 332 20.46 9.40 -10.11
C TRP A 332 19.95 8.14 -10.85
N ARG A 333 20.27 7.99 -12.13
CA ARG A 333 20.02 6.78 -12.92
C ARG A 333 20.55 5.55 -12.19
N SER A 334 21.85 5.57 -11.87
CA SER A 334 22.51 4.48 -11.15
C SER A 334 21.87 4.18 -9.79
N ARG A 335 21.39 5.21 -9.07
CA ARG A 335 20.67 5.04 -7.80
C ARG A 335 19.35 4.32 -8.00
N VAL A 336 18.54 4.72 -8.99
CA VAL A 336 17.26 4.09 -9.32
C VAL A 336 17.47 2.64 -9.78
N GLU A 337 18.48 2.39 -10.61
CA GLU A 337 18.76 1.06 -11.15
C GLU A 337 19.24 0.05 -10.11
N ARG A 338 19.80 0.50 -8.99
CA ARG A 338 20.19 -0.38 -7.87
C ARG A 338 19.03 -0.82 -6.97
N VAL A 339 17.87 -0.15 -7.02
CA VAL A 339 16.72 -0.54 -6.20
C VAL A 339 16.10 -1.83 -6.76
N PRO A 340 15.98 -2.90 -5.96
CA PRO A 340 15.27 -4.11 -6.40
C PRO A 340 13.78 -3.80 -6.63
N MET A 341 13.26 -4.27 -7.78
CA MET A 341 11.88 -3.98 -8.20
C MET A 341 11.05 -5.23 -8.49
N GLU A 342 11.59 -6.43 -8.30
CA GLU A 342 10.82 -7.65 -8.52
C GLU A 342 9.88 -7.91 -7.35
N GLY A 343 8.58 -7.94 -7.62
CA GLY A 343 7.55 -8.39 -6.69
C GLY A 343 7.41 -9.92 -6.68
N CYS A 344 6.90 -10.45 -5.58
CA CYS A 344 6.69 -11.89 -5.37
C CYS A 344 5.28 -12.21 -4.90
N THR A 345 4.36 -11.27 -5.07
CA THR A 345 3.00 -11.34 -4.53
C THR A 345 2.00 -11.64 -5.64
N VAL A 346 1.05 -12.51 -5.37
CA VAL A 346 -0.15 -12.66 -6.18
C VAL A 346 -1.36 -12.15 -5.42
N LYS A 347 -2.21 -11.37 -6.11
CA LYS A 347 -3.50 -10.91 -5.62
C LYS A 347 -4.61 -11.70 -6.30
N LEU A 348 -5.49 -12.30 -5.49
CA LEU A 348 -6.72 -12.87 -6.03
C LEU A 348 -7.91 -12.00 -5.55
N ASN A 349 -8.77 -11.67 -6.50
CA ASN A 349 -10.08 -11.09 -6.24
C ASN A 349 -11.10 -12.20 -6.49
N VAL A 350 -11.83 -12.58 -5.46
CA VAL A 350 -12.70 -13.76 -5.50
C VAL A 350 -14.13 -13.36 -5.19
N HIS A 351 -15.05 -13.77 -6.05
CA HIS A 351 -16.49 -13.68 -5.90
C HIS A 351 -17.01 -14.98 -5.28
N LEU A 352 -17.75 -14.90 -4.19
CA LEU A 352 -18.19 -16.04 -3.40
C LEU A 352 -19.72 -16.06 -3.29
N ARG A 353 -20.31 -17.28 -3.31
CA ARG A 353 -21.72 -17.50 -2.94
C ARG A 353 -21.95 -17.58 -1.43
N GLU A 354 -20.94 -17.95 -0.69
CA GLU A 354 -20.91 -18.03 0.79
C GLU A 354 -19.49 -17.79 1.30
N LEU A 355 -19.34 -17.43 2.58
CA LEU A 355 -18.03 -17.25 3.19
C LEU A 355 -17.34 -18.61 3.43
N PRO A 356 -16.00 -18.66 3.45
CA PRO A 356 -15.25 -19.88 3.74
C PRO A 356 -15.60 -20.45 5.11
N ASN A 357 -15.83 -21.75 5.16
CA ASN A 357 -16.11 -22.48 6.39
C ASN A 357 -14.81 -23.08 6.93
N PHE A 358 -14.22 -22.43 7.94
CA PHE A 358 -12.99 -22.88 8.55
C PHE A 358 -13.22 -24.07 9.48
N SER A 359 -12.55 -25.19 9.23
CA SER A 359 -12.76 -26.47 9.92
C SER A 359 -12.57 -26.37 11.43
N PHE A 360 -11.76 -25.42 11.92
CA PHE A 360 -11.39 -25.27 13.33
C PHE A 360 -12.26 -24.29 14.13
N ARG A 361 -13.03 -23.46 13.42
CA ARG A 361 -14.15 -22.64 13.91
C ARG A 361 -15.24 -22.65 12.84
N PRO A 362 -16.03 -23.75 12.77
CA PRO A 362 -16.98 -23.92 11.66
C PRO A 362 -18.11 -22.90 11.71
N GLY A 363 -18.56 -22.50 10.52
CA GLY A 363 -19.59 -21.50 10.27
C GLY A 363 -19.24 -20.61 9.08
N THR A 364 -20.25 -20.00 8.48
CA THR A 364 -20.11 -19.12 7.32
C THR A 364 -20.50 -17.66 7.62
N ASP A 365 -20.67 -17.30 8.90
CA ASP A 365 -20.87 -15.94 9.40
C ASP A 365 -20.34 -15.83 10.83
N GLU A 366 -19.05 -16.12 10.99
CA GLU A 366 -18.39 -16.16 12.30
C GLU A 366 -17.54 -14.91 12.53
N ALA A 367 -17.18 -14.67 13.80
CA ALA A 367 -16.41 -13.49 14.20
C ALA A 367 -15.11 -13.29 13.40
N HIS A 368 -14.45 -14.38 13.00
CA HIS A 368 -13.19 -14.30 12.25
C HIS A 368 -13.35 -13.77 10.82
N HIS A 369 -14.54 -13.84 10.20
CA HIS A 369 -14.78 -13.25 8.89
C HIS A 369 -14.76 -11.71 8.90
N TYR A 370 -14.91 -11.09 10.06
CA TYR A 370 -14.92 -9.63 10.23
C TYR A 370 -13.52 -9.03 10.48
N GLY A 371 -12.51 -9.88 10.66
CA GLY A 371 -11.12 -9.49 10.86
C GLY A 371 -10.21 -9.87 9.70
N GLN A 372 -8.93 -9.94 9.99
CA GLN A 372 -7.89 -10.50 9.13
C GLN A 372 -7.82 -12.01 9.35
N ILE A 373 -7.64 -12.78 8.28
CA ILE A 373 -7.35 -14.22 8.39
C ILE A 373 -6.02 -14.51 7.71
N ASN A 374 -5.11 -15.18 8.42
CA ASN A 374 -3.87 -15.68 7.84
C ASN A 374 -3.85 -17.20 7.85
N THR A 375 -3.54 -17.80 6.69
CA THR A 375 -3.28 -19.23 6.62
C THR A 375 -1.78 -19.47 6.78
N PRO A 376 -1.31 -20.02 7.92
CA PRO A 376 0.10 -20.13 8.21
C PRO A 376 0.77 -21.22 7.36
N LEU A 377 2.08 -21.08 7.15
CA LEU A 377 2.99 -22.10 6.68
C LEU A 377 3.90 -22.53 7.83
N THR A 378 4.38 -23.76 7.82
CA THR A 378 5.48 -24.17 8.71
C THR A 378 6.75 -23.40 8.34
N LYS A 379 7.73 -23.36 9.23
CA LYS A 379 9.03 -22.70 8.96
C LYS A 379 9.72 -23.31 7.73
N GLU A 380 9.61 -24.62 7.54
CA GLU A 380 10.15 -25.35 6.39
C GLU A 380 9.44 -24.99 5.10
N GLU A 381 8.10 -24.92 5.12
CA GLU A 381 7.29 -24.49 3.97
C GLU A 381 7.63 -23.05 3.57
N TRP A 382 7.83 -22.15 4.53
CA TRP A 382 8.28 -20.77 4.26
C TRP A 382 9.63 -20.74 3.53
N LYS A 383 10.64 -21.45 4.04
CA LYS A 383 11.98 -21.53 3.45
C LYS A 383 11.94 -22.17 2.06
N ALA A 384 11.24 -23.29 1.92
CA ALA A 384 11.09 -23.99 0.65
C ALA A 384 10.34 -23.16 -0.40
N GLY A 385 9.26 -22.47 0.02
CA GLY A 385 8.42 -21.62 -0.83
C GLY A 385 9.21 -20.44 -1.38
N PHE A 386 9.92 -19.70 -0.53
CA PHE A 386 10.79 -18.61 -0.98
C PHE A 386 11.87 -19.09 -1.94
N ALA A 387 12.58 -20.19 -1.60
CA ALA A 387 13.59 -20.75 -2.45
C ALA A 387 13.05 -21.25 -3.81
N ALA A 388 11.82 -21.78 -3.86
CA ALA A 388 11.17 -22.17 -5.10
C ALA A 388 10.87 -20.95 -5.99
N ALA A 389 10.23 -19.92 -5.43
CA ALA A 389 9.90 -18.68 -6.16
C ALA A 389 11.15 -18.00 -6.72
N ARG A 390 12.25 -17.95 -5.97
CA ARG A 390 13.55 -17.43 -6.42
C ARG A 390 14.14 -18.20 -7.60
N ARG A 391 13.79 -19.47 -7.78
CA ARG A 391 14.17 -20.30 -8.96
C ARG A 391 13.15 -20.23 -10.10
N GLY A 392 12.13 -19.41 -10.00
CA GLY A 392 11.06 -19.32 -11.00
C GLY A 392 10.11 -20.52 -11.00
N VAL A 393 9.93 -21.17 -9.85
CA VAL A 393 9.06 -22.34 -9.66
C VAL A 393 8.00 -22.02 -8.61
N LEU A 394 6.77 -22.52 -8.80
CA LEU A 394 5.72 -22.40 -7.78
C LEU A 394 6.08 -23.24 -6.55
N PRO A 395 5.77 -22.73 -5.33
CA PRO A 395 5.91 -23.52 -4.11
C PRO A 395 4.82 -24.59 -4.01
N GLU A 396 4.91 -25.43 -3.01
CA GLU A 396 3.88 -26.43 -2.74
C GLU A 396 2.61 -25.82 -2.15
N TYR A 397 2.75 -24.80 -1.31
CA TYR A 397 1.68 -24.00 -0.70
C TYR A 397 2.05 -22.53 -0.67
N LEU A 398 1.02 -21.67 -0.68
CA LEU A 398 1.14 -20.23 -0.50
C LEU A 398 0.72 -19.86 0.93
N TRP A 399 1.45 -18.95 1.54
CA TRP A 399 0.89 -18.16 2.62
C TRP A 399 -0.16 -17.22 2.06
N CYS A 400 -1.35 -17.17 2.68
CA CYS A 400 -2.45 -16.33 2.25
C CYS A 400 -2.94 -15.45 3.40
N GLU A 401 -3.22 -14.20 3.06
CA GLU A 401 -3.93 -13.25 3.91
C GLU A 401 -5.28 -12.95 3.26
N LEU A 402 -6.37 -13.07 4.02
CA LEU A 402 -7.74 -13.00 3.54
C LEU A 402 -8.50 -11.87 4.20
N TYR A 403 -9.35 -11.20 3.39
CA TYR A 403 -10.28 -10.18 3.85
C TYR A 403 -11.59 -10.22 3.08
N PHE A 404 -12.71 -9.95 3.78
CA PHE A 404 -14.07 -10.03 3.25
C PHE A 404 -14.76 -8.66 3.39
N GLN A 405 -14.55 -7.74 2.44
CA GLN A 405 -15.17 -6.41 2.51
C GLN A 405 -16.69 -6.49 2.61
N SER A 406 -17.30 -7.43 1.92
CA SER A 406 -18.77 -7.61 1.86
C SER A 406 -19.44 -7.90 3.20
N VAL A 407 -18.73 -8.34 4.25
CA VAL A 407 -19.31 -8.51 5.59
C VAL A 407 -19.55 -7.18 6.29
N HIS A 408 -18.75 -6.15 5.93
CA HIS A 408 -18.85 -4.79 6.47
C HIS A 408 -19.59 -3.83 5.54
N ASP A 409 -19.54 -4.09 4.22
CA ASP A 409 -20.07 -3.20 3.20
C ASP A 409 -20.76 -3.99 2.08
N ARG A 410 -22.07 -4.06 2.14
CA ARG A 410 -22.88 -4.78 1.15
C ARG A 410 -23.02 -4.03 -0.19
N SER A 411 -22.55 -2.80 -0.30
CA SER A 411 -22.62 -2.00 -1.54
C SER A 411 -21.69 -2.49 -2.64
N VAL A 412 -20.76 -3.40 -2.32
CA VAL A 412 -19.71 -3.87 -3.24
C VAL A 412 -20.05 -5.19 -3.92
N VAL A 413 -21.19 -5.84 -3.58
CA VAL A 413 -21.55 -7.17 -4.09
C VAL A 413 -23.06 -7.35 -4.13
N PRO A 414 -23.62 -8.19 -5.03
CA PRO A 414 -25.04 -8.53 -5.03
C PRO A 414 -25.51 -9.13 -3.70
N ALA A 415 -26.82 -9.03 -3.44
CA ALA A 415 -27.42 -9.54 -2.21
C ALA A 415 -27.22 -11.07 -2.09
N GLY A 416 -26.79 -11.53 -0.92
CA GLY A 416 -26.55 -12.95 -0.62
C GLY A 416 -25.19 -13.48 -1.06
N GLU A 417 -24.37 -12.66 -1.72
CA GLU A 417 -23.03 -13.02 -2.18
C GLU A 417 -21.94 -12.29 -1.39
N HIS A 418 -20.68 -12.68 -1.61
CA HIS A 418 -19.54 -12.13 -0.87
C HIS A 418 -18.34 -11.86 -1.77
N THR A 419 -17.44 -11.01 -1.27
CA THR A 419 -16.13 -10.76 -1.86
C THR A 419 -15.04 -11.27 -0.93
N MET A 420 -14.00 -11.90 -1.50
CA MET A 420 -12.79 -12.25 -0.78
C MET A 420 -11.57 -11.67 -1.51
N SER A 421 -10.80 -10.86 -0.81
CA SER A 421 -9.47 -10.44 -1.24
C SER A 421 -8.43 -11.38 -0.67
N VAL A 422 -7.63 -12.01 -1.54
CA VAL A 422 -6.51 -12.86 -1.15
C VAL A 422 -5.20 -12.20 -1.56
N PHE A 423 -4.34 -11.95 -0.59
CA PHE A 423 -2.95 -11.59 -0.81
C PHE A 423 -2.10 -12.82 -0.50
N ALA A 424 -1.29 -13.27 -1.45
CA ALA A 424 -0.53 -14.50 -1.26
C ALA A 424 0.92 -14.38 -1.72
N GLN A 425 1.82 -15.09 -1.05
CA GLN A 425 3.26 -15.19 -1.31
C GLN A 425 3.75 -16.64 -1.08
N TYR A 426 4.75 -17.11 -1.82
CA TYR A 426 5.54 -16.42 -2.84
C TYR A 426 5.19 -16.94 -4.23
N VAL A 427 5.16 -16.03 -5.20
CA VAL A 427 5.13 -16.43 -6.62
C VAL A 427 6.32 -15.79 -7.35
N PRO A 428 6.86 -16.41 -8.41
CA PRO A 428 7.94 -15.81 -9.16
C PRO A 428 7.42 -14.68 -10.05
N TYR A 429 8.19 -13.59 -10.21
CA TYR A 429 7.92 -12.59 -11.25
C TYR A 429 8.05 -13.22 -12.64
N LYS A 430 9.08 -14.04 -12.84
CA LYS A 430 9.33 -14.77 -14.09
C LYS A 430 9.46 -16.27 -13.81
N PHE A 431 8.67 -17.07 -14.50
CA PHE A 431 8.78 -18.52 -14.43
C PHE A 431 10.06 -19.02 -15.12
N ALA A 432 10.68 -20.06 -14.57
CA ALA A 432 11.80 -20.76 -15.20
C ALA A 432 11.40 -21.47 -16.50
N ARG A 433 10.12 -21.89 -16.62
CA ARG A 433 9.53 -22.50 -17.80
C ARG A 433 8.10 -21.98 -17.98
N GLY A 434 7.72 -21.62 -19.22
CA GLY A 434 6.43 -21.02 -19.53
C GLY A 434 6.35 -19.55 -19.11
N ASN A 435 5.16 -19.02 -19.12
CA ASN A 435 4.88 -17.62 -18.77
C ASN A 435 3.61 -17.51 -17.90
N TRP A 436 3.28 -16.31 -17.43
CA TRP A 436 2.13 -16.08 -16.57
C TRP A 436 0.79 -16.37 -17.25
N ASP A 437 0.64 -16.13 -18.56
CA ASP A 437 -0.62 -16.38 -19.26
C ASP A 437 -0.92 -17.88 -19.34
N GLU A 438 0.13 -18.71 -19.52
CA GLU A 438 0.00 -20.18 -19.54
C GLU A 438 -0.23 -20.76 -18.13
N ARG A 439 0.33 -20.15 -17.08
CA ARG A 439 0.37 -20.71 -15.73
C ARG A 439 -0.58 -20.06 -14.72
N ARG A 440 -1.35 -19.06 -15.14
CA ARG A 440 -2.26 -18.31 -14.24
C ARG A 440 -3.27 -19.24 -13.57
N GLU A 441 -3.83 -20.19 -14.31
CA GLU A 441 -4.78 -21.17 -13.76
C GLU A 441 -4.11 -22.09 -12.72
N GLU A 442 -2.85 -22.48 -12.94
CA GLU A 442 -2.07 -23.26 -11.96
C GLU A 442 -1.86 -22.48 -10.66
N VAL A 443 -1.57 -21.17 -10.75
CA VAL A 443 -1.45 -20.30 -9.58
C VAL A 443 -2.79 -20.18 -8.85
N SER A 444 -3.90 -20.06 -9.58
CA SER A 444 -5.25 -20.06 -8.99
C SER A 444 -5.53 -21.34 -8.22
N LYS A 445 -5.28 -22.49 -8.84
CA LYS A 445 -5.45 -23.81 -8.21
C LYS A 445 -4.55 -23.98 -6.98
N LEU A 446 -3.30 -23.46 -7.04
CA LEU A 446 -2.39 -23.49 -5.89
C LEU A 446 -2.91 -22.65 -4.73
N ALA A 447 -3.46 -21.47 -4.98
CA ALA A 447 -4.07 -20.66 -3.94
C ALA A 447 -5.27 -21.38 -3.30
N MET A 448 -6.18 -21.93 -4.12
CA MET A 448 -7.33 -22.70 -3.63
C MET A 448 -6.89 -23.95 -2.86
N LYS A 449 -5.86 -24.68 -3.33
CA LYS A 449 -5.24 -25.81 -2.60
C LYS A 449 -4.73 -25.37 -1.23
N SER A 450 -4.07 -24.22 -1.17
CA SER A 450 -3.51 -23.68 0.08
C SER A 450 -4.61 -23.33 1.08
N LEU A 451 -5.70 -22.70 0.62
CA LEU A 451 -6.88 -22.39 1.43
C LEU A 451 -7.64 -23.64 1.84
N GLY A 452 -7.76 -24.64 0.96
CA GLY A 452 -8.43 -25.90 1.22
C GLY A 452 -7.83 -26.74 2.37
N ARG A 453 -6.60 -26.42 2.80
CA ARG A 453 -6.03 -27.02 4.04
C ARG A 453 -6.81 -26.62 5.29
N PHE A 454 -7.52 -25.50 5.25
CA PHE A 454 -8.17 -24.88 6.41
C PHE A 454 -9.68 -24.71 6.25
N CYS A 455 -10.17 -24.67 5.01
CA CYS A 455 -11.58 -24.41 4.68
C CYS A 455 -12.20 -25.62 4.00
N SER A 456 -13.37 -26.07 4.49
CA SER A 456 -14.03 -27.27 3.99
C SER A 456 -14.87 -27.04 2.74
N ASN A 457 -15.24 -25.78 2.41
CA ASN A 457 -16.17 -25.44 1.33
C ASN A 457 -15.57 -24.60 0.20
N MET A 458 -14.23 -24.48 0.09
CA MET A 458 -13.61 -23.58 -0.91
C MET A 458 -14.05 -23.92 -2.34
N ASP A 459 -14.13 -25.18 -2.71
CA ASP A 459 -14.48 -25.60 -4.08
C ASP A 459 -15.93 -25.22 -4.45
N SER A 460 -16.85 -25.22 -3.47
CA SER A 460 -18.26 -24.87 -3.69
C SER A 460 -18.57 -23.40 -3.46
N ALA A 461 -17.79 -22.71 -2.63
CA ALA A 461 -18.02 -21.31 -2.28
C ALA A 461 -17.62 -20.34 -3.40
N VAL A 462 -16.60 -20.67 -4.22
CA VAL A 462 -16.09 -19.79 -5.28
C VAL A 462 -17.05 -19.78 -6.47
N ILE A 463 -17.47 -18.59 -6.90
CA ILE A 463 -18.20 -18.37 -8.16
C ILE A 463 -17.21 -18.07 -9.27
N GLU A 464 -16.37 -17.04 -9.06
CA GLU A 464 -15.36 -16.58 -10.00
C GLU A 464 -14.12 -16.08 -9.26
N ALA A 465 -12.95 -16.12 -9.91
CA ALA A 465 -11.71 -15.62 -9.37
C ALA A 465 -10.87 -14.92 -10.45
N GLN A 466 -10.38 -13.72 -10.13
CA GLN A 466 -9.39 -12.99 -10.93
C GLN A 466 -8.03 -13.14 -10.24
N VAL A 467 -7.02 -13.58 -10.98
CA VAL A 467 -5.64 -13.74 -10.50
C VAL A 467 -4.76 -12.68 -11.13
N LEU A 468 -4.08 -11.89 -10.31
CA LEU A 468 -3.15 -10.85 -10.72
C LEU A 468 -1.77 -11.13 -10.13
N GLY A 469 -0.88 -11.68 -10.96
CA GLY A 469 0.53 -11.89 -10.61
C GLY A 469 1.36 -10.61 -10.77
N PRO A 470 2.65 -10.65 -10.42
CA PRO A 470 3.51 -9.47 -10.53
C PRO A 470 3.55 -8.84 -11.93
N PRO A 471 3.64 -9.59 -13.06
CA PRO A 471 3.57 -8.97 -14.39
C PRO A 471 2.19 -8.38 -14.73
N ASP A 472 1.10 -8.92 -14.17
CA ASP A 472 -0.23 -8.34 -14.37
C ASP A 472 -0.35 -6.99 -13.65
N ILE A 473 0.20 -6.89 -12.44
CA ILE A 473 0.26 -5.64 -11.68
C ILE A 473 1.11 -4.61 -12.42
N GLU A 474 2.27 -5.03 -12.94
CA GLU A 474 3.11 -4.17 -13.77
C GLU A 474 2.36 -3.63 -14.99
N LYS A 475 1.77 -4.50 -15.78
CA LYS A 475 1.00 -4.14 -16.97
C LYS A 475 -0.24 -3.30 -16.66
N LYS A 476 -0.94 -3.64 -15.57
CA LYS A 476 -2.24 -3.03 -15.22
C LYS A 476 -2.11 -1.64 -14.61
N VAL A 477 -1.14 -1.44 -13.73
CA VAL A 477 -1.02 -0.21 -12.93
C VAL A 477 0.36 0.46 -13.02
N GLY A 478 1.25 -0.03 -13.88
CA GLY A 478 2.56 0.59 -14.14
C GLY A 478 3.55 0.46 -12.98
N LEU A 479 3.45 -0.60 -12.17
CA LEU A 479 4.42 -0.87 -11.10
C LEU A 479 5.49 -1.84 -11.60
N THR A 480 6.66 -1.33 -11.93
CA THR A 480 7.78 -2.13 -12.48
C THR A 480 8.05 -3.37 -11.63
N GLY A 481 8.16 -4.52 -12.30
CA GLY A 481 8.35 -5.82 -11.66
C GLY A 481 7.14 -6.29 -10.82
N GLY A 482 6.03 -5.57 -10.84
CA GLY A 482 4.88 -5.82 -9.96
C GLY A 482 5.16 -5.51 -8.49
N HIS A 483 6.20 -4.72 -8.18
CA HIS A 483 6.58 -4.41 -6.80
C HIS A 483 5.64 -3.39 -6.17
N ILE A 484 4.83 -3.83 -5.20
CA ILE A 484 3.72 -3.04 -4.65
C ILE A 484 4.15 -1.81 -3.84
N PHE A 485 5.42 -1.69 -3.45
CA PHE A 485 6.01 -0.51 -2.77
C PHE A 485 6.82 0.39 -3.71
N GLN A 486 6.79 0.15 -5.03
CA GLN A 486 7.63 0.86 -6.00
C GLN A 486 9.13 0.79 -5.65
N GLY A 487 9.60 -0.40 -5.30
CA GLY A 487 10.96 -0.72 -4.90
C GLY A 487 11.06 -1.25 -3.47
N GLU A 488 12.08 -2.05 -3.23
CA GLU A 488 12.32 -2.77 -1.98
C GLU A 488 12.16 -1.86 -0.75
N CYS A 489 11.60 -2.41 0.33
CA CYS A 489 11.23 -1.67 1.55
C CYS A 489 11.91 -2.21 2.82
N LEU A 490 12.97 -2.99 2.69
CA LEU A 490 13.84 -3.34 3.83
C LEU A 490 14.71 -2.15 4.26
N PRO A 491 15.26 -2.14 5.49
CA PRO A 491 16.03 -1.01 6.02
C PRO A 491 17.11 -0.42 5.10
N PRO A 492 17.88 -1.21 4.30
CA PRO A 492 18.84 -0.66 3.34
C PRO A 492 18.23 0.26 2.26
N TYR A 493 16.90 0.17 2.02
CA TYR A 493 16.18 0.92 0.99
C TYR A 493 15.10 1.85 1.57
N MET A 494 15.03 1.97 2.89
CA MET A 494 14.07 2.83 3.59
C MET A 494 14.72 4.06 4.22
N TRP A 495 13.92 4.91 4.81
CA TRP A 495 14.32 6.13 5.51
C TRP A 495 15.13 7.06 4.58
N ALA A 496 16.25 7.60 5.01
CA ALA A 496 17.11 8.47 4.19
C ALA A 496 17.70 7.78 2.95
N ASN A 497 17.68 6.44 2.91
CA ASN A 497 18.13 5.68 1.73
C ASN A 497 17.03 5.58 0.65
N ARG A 498 15.76 5.81 1.00
CA ARG A 498 14.69 5.86 0.03
C ARG A 498 14.80 7.11 -0.84
N LEU A 499 14.22 7.10 -2.03
CA LEU A 499 14.21 8.28 -2.90
C LEU A 499 13.49 9.45 -2.20
N THR A 500 13.92 10.66 -2.51
CA THR A 500 13.31 11.89 -2.00
C THR A 500 12.37 12.50 -3.04
N PRO A 501 11.46 13.38 -2.65
CA PRO A 501 10.66 14.13 -3.62
C PRO A 501 11.52 14.91 -4.62
N ARG A 502 12.62 15.50 -4.20
CA ARG A 502 13.53 16.26 -5.08
C ARG A 502 14.41 15.32 -5.89
N THR A 503 14.52 15.58 -7.18
CA THR A 503 15.49 14.95 -8.07
C THR A 503 16.58 15.94 -8.48
N PRO A 504 17.72 15.49 -9.01
CA PRO A 504 18.75 16.41 -9.53
C PRO A 504 18.35 17.08 -10.86
N MET A 505 17.29 16.63 -11.53
CA MET A 505 16.79 17.24 -12.76
C MET A 505 15.96 18.49 -12.44
N GLU A 506 16.22 19.58 -13.16
CA GLU A 506 15.55 20.86 -12.93
C GLU A 506 14.03 20.73 -13.03
N GLY A 507 13.33 21.20 -12.00
CA GLY A 507 11.87 21.22 -11.97
C GLY A 507 11.20 19.85 -11.90
N VAL A 508 11.94 18.75 -11.73
CA VAL A 508 11.38 17.39 -11.68
C VAL A 508 11.37 16.86 -10.25
N TYR A 509 10.20 16.36 -9.83
CA TYR A 509 9.95 15.81 -8.50
C TYR A 509 9.30 14.43 -8.58
N LEU A 510 9.37 13.67 -7.48
CA LEU A 510 8.69 12.39 -7.29
C LEU A 510 7.65 12.50 -6.17
N CYS A 511 6.50 11.86 -6.32
CA CYS A 511 5.49 11.77 -5.25
C CYS A 511 4.97 10.34 -5.03
N GLY A 512 5.48 9.36 -5.76
CA GLY A 512 5.05 7.97 -5.67
C GLY A 512 5.49 7.26 -4.38
N ALA A 513 5.05 6.02 -4.21
CA ALA A 513 5.42 5.17 -3.06
C ALA A 513 6.93 4.88 -2.97
N CYS A 514 7.70 5.14 -4.04
CA CYS A 514 9.17 5.09 -4.05
C CYS A 514 9.82 6.15 -3.16
N THR A 515 9.08 7.17 -2.74
CA THR A 515 9.57 8.21 -1.82
C THR A 515 9.22 7.87 -0.37
N HIS A 516 9.85 8.58 0.58
CA HIS A 516 9.46 8.50 1.99
C HIS A 516 8.02 8.99 2.20
N PRO A 517 7.20 8.30 3.05
CA PRO A 517 7.54 7.18 3.95
C PRO A 517 7.41 5.77 3.33
N GLY A 518 7.07 5.61 2.08
CA GLY A 518 6.92 4.31 1.44
C GLY A 518 5.52 4.02 0.95
N GLY A 519 5.21 2.74 0.72
CA GLY A 519 3.92 2.26 0.20
C GLY A 519 2.83 2.07 1.26
N SER A 520 1.73 1.41 0.85
CA SER A 520 0.51 1.08 1.63
C SER A 520 -0.54 2.20 1.74
N VAL A 521 -0.70 3.01 0.70
CA VAL A 521 -1.73 4.06 0.59
C VAL A 521 -1.70 5.04 1.78
N ILE A 522 -0.56 5.69 1.95
CA ILE A 522 -0.32 6.61 3.08
C ILE A 522 -0.85 8.03 2.78
N GLY A 523 -0.77 8.47 1.50
CA GLY A 523 -1.10 9.84 1.07
C GLY A 523 -0.04 10.89 1.41
N MET A 524 0.83 10.59 2.38
CA MET A 524 1.85 11.51 2.84
C MET A 524 2.96 11.75 1.80
N ASN A 525 3.26 10.76 0.95
CA ASN A 525 4.21 10.94 -0.16
C ASN A 525 3.79 12.11 -1.07
N GLY A 526 2.51 12.15 -1.44
CA GLY A 526 1.93 13.25 -2.24
C GLY A 526 2.02 14.58 -1.52
N ARG A 527 1.66 14.61 -0.23
CA ARG A 527 1.78 15.81 0.61
C ARG A 527 3.21 16.31 0.72
N ASN A 528 4.14 15.43 1.07
CA ASN A 528 5.56 15.78 1.22
C ASN A 528 6.15 16.32 -0.08
N ALA A 529 5.79 15.74 -1.23
CA ALA A 529 6.21 16.22 -2.54
C ALA A 529 5.64 17.62 -2.84
N ALA A 530 4.34 17.85 -2.58
CA ALA A 530 3.74 19.16 -2.74
C ALA A 530 4.44 20.22 -1.87
N MET A 531 4.70 19.91 -0.59
CA MET A 531 5.42 20.83 0.30
C MET A 531 6.85 21.12 -0.18
N ALA A 532 7.54 20.14 -0.78
CA ALA A 532 8.86 20.34 -1.38
C ALA A 532 8.79 21.31 -2.57
N VAL A 533 7.85 21.09 -3.49
CA VAL A 533 7.62 22.00 -4.65
C VAL A 533 7.32 23.42 -4.18
N LEU A 534 6.40 23.58 -3.21
CA LEU A 534 6.00 24.89 -2.69
C LEU A 534 7.16 25.62 -1.98
N ALA A 535 7.97 24.88 -1.21
CA ALA A 535 9.13 25.45 -0.54
C ALA A 535 10.18 25.96 -1.54
N ASP A 536 10.42 25.22 -2.61
CA ASP A 536 11.38 25.61 -3.64
C ASP A 536 10.84 26.77 -4.52
N ALA A 537 9.54 26.79 -4.79
CA ALA A 537 8.89 27.93 -5.48
C ALA A 537 9.02 29.24 -4.68
N LYS A 538 8.89 29.20 -3.34
CA LYS A 538 9.11 30.36 -2.46
C LYS A 538 10.54 30.88 -2.50
N LYS A 539 11.53 30.00 -2.52
CA LYS A 539 12.95 30.40 -2.64
C LYS A 539 13.24 31.13 -3.94
N ASN A 540 12.61 30.67 -5.05
CA ASN A 540 12.82 31.20 -6.38
C ASN A 540 11.96 32.44 -6.71
N SER A 541 10.94 32.74 -5.90
CA SER A 541 10.04 33.89 -6.05
C SER A 541 9.60 34.39 -4.67
N PRO A 542 10.38 35.26 -4.01
CA PRO A 542 10.09 35.74 -2.66
C PRO A 542 8.74 36.46 -2.50
N GLN A 543 8.10 36.88 -3.60
CA GLN A 543 6.79 37.54 -3.62
C GLN A 543 5.60 36.57 -3.68
N TRP A 544 5.86 35.25 -3.71
CA TRP A 544 4.78 34.27 -3.76
C TRP A 544 4.13 34.09 -2.38
N HIS A 545 2.86 34.46 -2.26
CA HIS A 545 2.04 34.38 -1.03
C HIS A 545 1.00 33.25 -1.18
N GLY A 546 1.45 32.00 -1.23
CA GLY A 546 0.52 30.84 -1.20
C GLY A 546 -0.23 30.75 0.13
N ARG A 547 -1.53 30.46 0.04
CA ARG A 547 -2.38 30.17 1.20
C ARG A 547 -2.33 28.66 1.47
N VAL A 548 -1.43 28.19 2.32
CA VAL A 548 -1.53 26.88 3.01
C VAL A 548 -0.89 27.02 4.38
#